data_bbe41af25c7051c20ea6ae295cd53699
#
_entry.id   bbe41af25c7051c20ea6ae295cd53699
#
_cell.length_a   1.000
_cell.length_b   1.000
_cell.length_c   1.000
_cell.angle_alpha   90.00
_cell.angle_beta   90.00
_cell.angle_gamma   90.00
#
_symmetry.space_group_name_H-M   'P 1'
#
loop_
_entity.id
_entity.type
_entity.pdbx_description
1 polymer ?
#
loop_
_entity_poly.entity_id
_entity_poly.type
_entity_poly.pdbx_seq_one_letter_code
_entity_poly.pdbx_strand_id
1 'polypeptide(L)'
;MVWVVASLIVGLLIGSALAYLLAARRVRISIARVHNARKRAQAAEHLAEVGSMTSGLAHEIKNPLSTIGLNAQLLSEAIEDLPIEDQDRSRLVRRIDALARETERLRGILEDFLEYAGELRLTINDQPINTILEELADFFSPMADGADVRFRVELDQANPAVPVDADHLKQAILNLMLNALHAMENSDPSKPCELILRTEHAVDAQGEPMVRIHVIDTGPGIDEETRARIFHPYFTTKSGGTGLGLPTARRIIQAHHGHLELHTEIAKGTDFVVCLPMNETSASEHPR
;
A
#
# COMPACT_ATOMS: atom_id res chain seq x y z
N MET A 1 60.78 19.81 24.75
CA MET A 1 59.58 20.40 25.38
C MET A 1 58.64 21.06 24.35
N VAL A 2 59.15 21.92 23.46
CA VAL A 2 58.33 22.65 22.43
C VAL A 2 57.56 21.73 21.51
N TRP A 3 58.15 20.63 21.01
CA TRP A 3 57.49 19.67 20.11
C TRP A 3 56.32 18.88 20.74
N VAL A 4 56.42 18.60 22.05
CA VAL A 4 55.33 17.92 22.78
C VAL A 4 54.12 18.83 22.97
N VAL A 5 54.37 20.10 23.27
CA VAL A 5 53.28 21.09 23.40
C VAL A 5 52.60 21.35 22.05
N ALA A 6 53.38 21.45 20.97
CA ALA A 6 52.84 21.64 19.64
C ALA A 6 51.95 20.45 19.20
N SER A 7 52.36 19.20 19.46
CA SER A 7 51.56 18.00 19.12
C SER A 7 50.25 17.90 19.93
N LEU A 8 50.27 18.31 21.21
CA LEU A 8 49.07 18.39 22.04
C LEU A 8 48.08 19.44 21.54
N ILE A 9 48.54 20.61 21.13
CA ILE A 9 47.67 21.66 20.58
C ILE A 9 47.06 21.22 19.27
N VAL A 10 47.83 20.60 18.36
CA VAL A 10 47.33 20.08 17.09
C VAL A 10 46.29 18.96 17.33
N GLY A 11 46.55 18.05 18.27
CA GLY A 11 45.59 17.02 18.63
C GLY A 11 44.26 17.57 19.17
N LEU A 12 44.32 18.61 19.98
CA LEU A 12 43.16 19.29 20.56
C LEU A 12 42.35 20.04 19.47
N LEU A 13 43.02 20.67 18.51
CA LEU A 13 42.38 21.33 17.37
C LEU A 13 41.71 20.35 16.44
N ILE A 14 42.32 19.20 16.13
CA ILE A 14 41.73 18.15 15.30
C ILE A 14 40.52 17.53 16.01
N GLY A 15 40.64 17.26 17.33
CA GLY A 15 39.54 16.72 18.12
C GLY A 15 38.34 17.67 18.18
N SER A 16 38.57 18.96 18.37
CA SER A 16 37.50 19.97 18.39
C SER A 16 36.85 20.16 17.01
N ALA A 17 37.63 20.15 15.93
CA ALA A 17 37.11 20.21 14.57
C ALA A 17 36.24 18.97 14.22
N LEU A 18 36.69 17.78 14.61
CA LEU A 18 35.93 16.55 14.40
C LEU A 18 34.62 16.55 15.21
N ALA A 19 34.66 16.96 16.48
CA ALA A 19 33.49 17.09 17.33
C ALA A 19 32.47 18.11 16.75
N TYR A 20 32.96 19.24 16.25
CA TYR A 20 32.13 20.24 15.57
C TYR A 20 31.47 19.69 14.30
N LEU A 21 32.20 18.96 13.45
CA LEU A 21 31.67 18.36 12.24
C LEU A 21 30.58 17.30 12.54
N LEU A 22 30.81 16.47 13.57
CA LEU A 22 29.84 15.49 14.01
C LEU A 22 28.57 16.13 14.58
N ALA A 23 28.72 17.18 15.38
CA ALA A 23 27.60 17.96 15.91
C ALA A 23 26.82 18.66 14.78
N ALA A 24 27.51 19.30 13.84
CA ALA A 24 26.89 19.94 12.68
C ALA A 24 26.13 18.93 11.79
N ARG A 25 26.70 17.72 11.62
CA ARG A 25 26.02 16.64 10.88
C ARG A 25 24.73 16.17 11.59
N ARG A 26 24.80 15.99 12.94
CA ARG A 26 23.60 15.63 13.74
C ARG A 26 22.52 16.70 13.65
N VAL A 27 22.89 17.97 13.78
CA VAL A 27 21.93 19.09 13.65
C VAL A 27 21.29 19.14 12.28
N ARG A 28 22.04 18.96 11.17
CA ARG A 28 21.49 18.92 9.81
C ARG A 28 20.51 17.77 9.63
N ILE A 29 20.84 16.58 10.14
CA ILE A 29 19.95 15.41 10.07
C ILE A 29 18.67 15.67 10.88
N SER A 30 18.78 16.26 12.07
CA SER A 30 17.63 16.61 12.91
C SER A 30 16.73 17.64 12.23
N ILE A 31 17.30 18.71 11.65
CA ILE A 31 16.54 19.73 10.90
C ILE A 31 15.82 19.11 9.70
N ALA A 32 16.50 18.24 8.95
CA ALA A 32 15.88 17.54 7.81
C ALA A 32 14.72 16.62 8.26
N ARG A 33 14.87 15.92 9.39
CA ARG A 33 13.79 15.10 9.97
C ARG A 33 12.59 15.94 10.39
N VAL A 34 12.81 17.05 11.10
CA VAL A 34 11.74 17.97 11.52
C VAL A 34 11.04 18.59 10.31
N HIS A 35 11.79 19.00 9.28
CA HIS A 35 11.21 19.56 8.07
C HIS A 35 10.35 18.53 7.30
N ASN A 36 10.85 17.30 7.18
CA ASN A 36 10.09 16.21 6.55
C ASN A 36 8.86 15.81 7.37
N ALA A 37 8.98 15.79 8.71
CA ALA A 37 7.84 15.53 9.59
C ALA A 37 6.77 16.63 9.46
N ARG A 38 7.16 17.91 9.42
CA ARG A 38 6.22 19.02 9.17
C ARG A 38 5.54 18.93 7.82
N LYS A 39 6.29 18.63 6.74
CA LYS A 39 5.68 18.43 5.40
C LYS A 39 4.67 17.28 5.41
N ARG A 40 4.99 16.18 6.09
CA ARG A 40 4.07 15.04 6.21
C ARG A 40 2.83 15.40 7.03
N ALA A 41 3.01 16.12 8.15
CA ALA A 41 1.89 16.58 8.98
C ALA A 41 0.97 17.53 8.21
N GLN A 42 1.52 18.51 7.48
CA GLN A 42 0.73 19.42 6.64
C GLN A 42 0.01 18.69 5.50
N ALA A 43 0.66 17.71 4.87
CA ALA A 43 0.00 16.90 3.84
C ALA A 43 -1.12 16.04 4.43
N ALA A 44 -0.93 15.46 5.61
CA ALA A 44 -1.95 14.70 6.32
C ALA A 44 -3.12 15.59 6.78
N GLU A 45 -2.84 16.78 7.30
CA GLU A 45 -3.85 17.76 7.70
C GLU A 45 -4.68 18.23 6.50
N HIS A 46 -4.04 18.55 5.39
CA HIS A 46 -4.73 18.92 4.15
C HIS A 46 -5.57 17.77 3.57
N LEU A 47 -5.05 16.53 3.65
CA LEU A 47 -5.81 15.35 3.25
C LEU A 47 -7.00 15.07 4.18
N ALA A 48 -6.85 15.28 5.50
CA ALA A 48 -7.93 15.13 6.46
C ALA A 48 -9.00 16.21 6.26
N GLU A 49 -8.62 17.46 5.96
CA GLU A 49 -9.52 18.54 5.62
C GLU A 49 -10.30 18.25 4.33
N VAL A 50 -9.61 17.84 3.28
CA VAL A 50 -10.20 17.37 2.03
C VAL A 50 -11.08 16.13 2.29
N GLY A 51 -10.62 15.16 3.09
CA GLY A 51 -11.37 13.94 3.44
C GLY A 51 -12.67 14.23 4.18
N SER A 52 -12.69 15.18 5.12
CA SER A 52 -13.90 15.55 5.86
C SER A 52 -14.95 16.26 4.99
N MET A 53 -14.51 17.06 4.02
CA MET A 53 -15.40 17.74 3.06
C MET A 53 -15.89 16.80 1.95
N THR A 54 -15.09 15.80 1.59
CA THR A 54 -15.40 14.92 0.44
C THR A 54 -16.33 13.78 0.77
N SER A 55 -16.53 13.40 2.03
CA SER A 55 -17.47 12.31 2.38
C SER A 55 -18.91 12.60 1.91
N GLY A 56 -19.39 13.84 2.05
CA GLY A 56 -20.68 14.27 1.50
C GLY A 56 -20.67 14.38 -0.02
N LEU A 57 -19.63 15.02 -0.57
CA LEU A 57 -19.47 15.22 -2.02
C LEU A 57 -19.32 13.87 -2.77
N ALA A 58 -18.73 12.89 -2.13
CA ALA A 58 -18.57 11.56 -2.71
C ALA A 58 -19.88 10.83 -2.91
N HIS A 59 -20.76 10.86 -1.93
CA HIS A 59 -22.11 10.34 -2.10
C HIS A 59 -22.85 11.07 -3.23
N GLU A 60 -22.67 12.38 -3.35
CA GLU A 60 -23.26 13.18 -4.43
C GLU A 60 -22.65 12.90 -5.80
N ILE A 61 -21.37 12.48 -5.89
CA ILE A 61 -20.73 12.06 -7.16
C ILE A 61 -21.00 10.60 -7.48
N LYS A 62 -21.03 9.71 -6.49
CA LYS A 62 -21.33 8.27 -6.67
C LYS A 62 -22.72 8.07 -7.26
N ASN A 63 -23.71 8.88 -6.83
CA ASN A 63 -25.08 8.78 -7.32
C ASN A 63 -25.21 9.02 -8.82
N PRO A 64 -24.73 10.13 -9.43
CA PRO A 64 -24.80 10.34 -10.86
C PRO A 64 -23.97 9.30 -11.64
N LEU A 65 -22.81 8.86 -11.14
CA LEU A 65 -22.05 7.80 -11.79
C LEU A 65 -22.83 6.48 -11.85
N SER A 66 -23.49 6.08 -10.75
CA SER A 66 -24.34 4.89 -10.73
C SER A 66 -25.52 5.03 -11.70
N THR A 67 -26.11 6.23 -11.79
CA THR A 67 -27.19 6.52 -12.74
C THR A 67 -26.72 6.44 -14.20
N ILE A 68 -25.54 6.97 -14.51
CA ILE A 68 -24.94 6.87 -15.86
C ILE A 68 -24.68 5.43 -16.23
N GLY A 69 -24.10 4.63 -15.31
CA GLY A 69 -23.84 3.20 -15.51
C GLY A 69 -25.11 2.40 -15.78
N LEU A 70 -26.16 2.62 -14.97
CA LEU A 70 -27.46 1.99 -15.17
C LEU A 70 -28.11 2.37 -16.52
N ASN A 71 -28.08 3.67 -16.87
CA ASN A 71 -28.61 4.11 -18.16
C ASN A 71 -27.82 3.52 -19.35
N ALA A 72 -26.51 3.36 -19.23
CA ALA A 72 -25.70 2.71 -20.25
C ALA A 72 -26.12 1.24 -20.43
N GLN A 73 -26.35 0.52 -19.33
CA GLN A 73 -26.83 -0.85 -19.36
C GLN A 73 -28.21 -0.95 -20.03
N LEU A 74 -29.17 -0.14 -19.61
CA LEU A 74 -30.53 -0.09 -20.19
C LEU A 74 -30.52 0.25 -21.68
N LEU A 75 -29.62 1.15 -22.11
CA LEU A 75 -29.42 1.46 -23.52
C LEU A 75 -28.82 0.28 -24.29
N SER A 76 -27.90 -0.48 -23.71
CA SER A 76 -27.33 -1.66 -24.33
C SER A 76 -28.40 -2.72 -24.58
N GLU A 77 -29.25 -3.00 -23.55
CA GLU A 77 -30.38 -3.92 -23.63
C GLU A 77 -31.40 -3.44 -24.68
N ALA A 78 -31.76 -2.17 -24.68
CA ALA A 78 -32.72 -1.62 -25.64
C ALA A 78 -32.24 -1.68 -27.11
N ILE A 79 -30.92 -1.60 -27.34
CA ILE A 79 -30.34 -1.67 -28.69
C ILE A 79 -30.36 -3.12 -29.24
N GLU A 80 -30.34 -4.13 -28.39
CA GLU A 80 -30.44 -5.53 -28.82
C GLU A 80 -31.75 -5.82 -29.55
N ASP A 81 -32.83 -5.15 -29.13
CA ASP A 81 -34.18 -5.30 -29.68
C ASP A 81 -34.49 -4.39 -30.88
N LEU A 82 -33.57 -3.47 -31.24
CA LEU A 82 -33.83 -2.56 -32.36
C LEU A 82 -33.72 -3.26 -33.73
N PRO A 83 -34.61 -2.95 -34.71
CA PRO A 83 -34.52 -3.44 -36.07
C PRO A 83 -33.48 -2.71 -36.91
N ILE A 84 -32.21 -2.83 -36.52
CA ILE A 84 -31.05 -2.24 -37.19
C ILE A 84 -30.09 -3.31 -37.68
N GLU A 85 -29.21 -2.96 -38.64
CA GLU A 85 -28.21 -3.89 -39.16
C GLU A 85 -27.25 -4.35 -38.03
N ASP A 86 -26.84 -5.61 -38.07
CA ASP A 86 -25.98 -6.21 -37.03
C ASP A 86 -24.64 -5.47 -36.85
N GLN A 87 -24.11 -4.86 -37.92
CA GLN A 87 -22.90 -4.08 -37.86
C GLN A 87 -23.10 -2.79 -37.06
N ASP A 88 -24.21 -2.08 -37.24
CA ASP A 88 -24.55 -0.87 -36.50
C ASP A 88 -24.89 -1.20 -35.05
N ARG A 89 -25.65 -2.27 -34.80
CA ARG A 89 -25.91 -2.78 -33.44
C ARG A 89 -24.62 -3.03 -32.69
N SER A 90 -23.71 -3.81 -33.26
CA SER A 90 -22.42 -4.14 -32.66
C SER A 90 -21.56 -2.89 -32.39
N ARG A 91 -21.66 -1.87 -33.24
CA ARG A 91 -20.94 -0.60 -33.08
C ARG A 91 -21.51 0.23 -31.92
N LEU A 92 -22.85 0.26 -31.77
CA LEU A 92 -23.51 0.98 -30.68
C LEU A 92 -23.26 0.32 -29.34
N VAL A 93 -23.45 -1.00 -29.25
CA VAL A 93 -23.18 -1.78 -28.03
C VAL A 93 -21.73 -1.55 -27.56
N ARG A 94 -20.73 -1.70 -28.44
CA ARG A 94 -19.33 -1.45 -28.06
C ARG A 94 -19.08 -0.05 -27.50
N ARG A 95 -19.79 0.98 -27.99
CA ARG A 95 -19.65 2.36 -27.48
C ARG A 95 -20.30 2.51 -26.10
N ILE A 96 -21.44 1.89 -25.89
CA ILE A 96 -22.14 1.91 -24.60
C ILE A 96 -21.35 1.13 -23.56
N ASP A 97 -20.84 -0.04 -23.90
CA ASP A 97 -19.97 -0.81 -23.01
C ASP A 97 -18.70 -0.04 -22.63
N ALA A 98 -18.13 0.72 -23.58
CA ALA A 98 -16.99 1.58 -23.27
C ALA A 98 -17.36 2.69 -22.28
N LEU A 99 -18.55 3.28 -22.40
CA LEU A 99 -19.07 4.28 -21.47
C LEU A 99 -19.33 3.68 -20.08
N ALA A 100 -19.94 2.49 -20.03
CA ALA A 100 -20.19 1.77 -18.78
C ALA A 100 -18.88 1.44 -18.05
N ARG A 101 -17.86 0.93 -18.76
CA ARG A 101 -16.53 0.67 -18.20
C ARG A 101 -15.86 1.92 -17.67
N GLU A 102 -15.94 3.06 -18.38
CA GLU A 102 -15.33 4.32 -17.92
C GLU A 102 -16.04 4.88 -16.69
N THR A 103 -17.37 4.73 -16.61
CA THR A 103 -18.16 5.11 -15.43
C THR A 103 -17.77 4.29 -14.20
N GLU A 104 -17.62 2.97 -14.38
CA GLU A 104 -17.17 2.07 -13.31
C GLU A 104 -15.75 2.39 -12.86
N ARG A 105 -14.87 2.69 -13.80
CA ARG A 105 -13.51 3.15 -13.50
C ARG A 105 -13.48 4.43 -12.68
N LEU A 106 -14.30 5.43 -13.05
CA LEU A 106 -14.40 6.69 -12.29
C LEU A 106 -14.94 6.46 -10.88
N ARG A 107 -15.91 5.54 -10.72
CA ARG A 107 -16.41 5.13 -9.42
C ARG A 107 -15.30 4.53 -8.55
N GLY A 108 -14.52 3.60 -9.09
CA GLY A 108 -13.38 3.00 -8.39
C GLY A 108 -12.33 4.03 -7.97
N ILE A 109 -11.97 4.97 -8.86
CA ILE A 109 -11.03 6.07 -8.53
C ILE A 109 -11.57 6.91 -7.36
N LEU A 110 -12.85 7.22 -7.35
CA LEU A 110 -13.47 8.00 -6.28
C LEU A 110 -13.48 7.22 -4.96
N GLU A 111 -13.80 5.93 -4.98
CA GLU A 111 -13.79 5.05 -3.80
C GLU A 111 -12.38 4.97 -3.20
N ASP A 112 -11.36 4.69 -4.01
CA ASP A 112 -9.96 4.65 -3.58
C ASP A 112 -9.50 5.99 -2.99
N PHE A 113 -9.91 7.11 -3.62
CA PHE A 113 -9.58 8.45 -3.13
C PHE A 113 -10.18 8.72 -1.75
N LEU A 114 -11.46 8.37 -1.56
CA LEU A 114 -12.15 8.57 -0.29
C LEU A 114 -11.55 7.72 0.83
N GLU A 115 -11.22 6.50 0.51
CA GLU A 115 -10.55 5.58 1.41
C GLU A 115 -9.17 6.12 1.82
N TYR A 116 -8.41 6.62 0.84
CA TYR A 116 -7.11 7.22 1.12
C TYR A 116 -7.20 8.55 1.88
N ALA A 117 -8.18 9.42 1.55
CA ALA A 117 -8.34 10.76 2.13
C ALA A 117 -9.15 10.76 3.44
N GLY A 118 -10.00 9.74 3.66
CA GLY A 118 -10.90 9.63 4.81
C GLY A 118 -10.15 9.51 6.15
N GLU A 119 -10.83 9.83 7.25
CA GLU A 119 -10.31 9.63 8.59
C GLU A 119 -10.22 8.13 8.91
N LEU A 120 -9.02 7.65 9.22
CA LEU A 120 -8.81 6.26 9.60
C LEU A 120 -9.09 6.10 11.10
N ARG A 121 -10.25 5.57 11.45
CA ARG A 121 -10.64 5.26 12.83
C ARG A 121 -10.56 3.76 13.05
N LEU A 122 -9.51 3.33 13.76
CA LEU A 122 -9.29 1.91 14.03
C LEU A 122 -10.04 1.46 15.29
N THR A 123 -10.61 0.27 15.24
CA THR A 123 -11.15 -0.47 16.39
C THR A 123 -10.19 -1.60 16.72
N ILE A 124 -9.14 -1.29 17.50
CA ILE A 124 -8.08 -2.23 17.83
C ILE A 124 -8.59 -3.26 18.84
N ASN A 125 -8.40 -4.54 18.52
CA ASN A 125 -8.68 -5.68 19.40
C ASN A 125 -7.59 -6.74 19.19
N ASP A 126 -7.30 -7.53 20.21
CA ASP A 126 -6.42 -8.70 20.08
C ASP A 126 -7.07 -9.74 19.18
N GLN A 127 -6.50 -9.98 18.02
CA GLN A 127 -7.01 -10.88 17.00
C GLN A 127 -5.99 -11.96 16.63
N PRO A 128 -6.39 -13.23 16.51
CA PRO A 128 -5.53 -14.28 15.98
C PRO A 128 -5.23 -13.98 14.51
N ILE A 129 -3.96 -13.70 14.21
CA ILE A 129 -3.58 -13.20 12.88
C ILE A 129 -3.88 -14.19 11.75
N ASN A 130 -3.69 -15.49 12.00
CA ASN A 130 -3.95 -16.49 10.97
C ASN A 130 -5.42 -16.57 10.58
N THR A 131 -6.35 -16.39 11.52
CA THR A 131 -7.79 -16.37 11.22
C THR A 131 -8.14 -15.25 10.24
N ILE A 132 -7.57 -14.05 10.43
CA ILE A 132 -7.76 -12.92 9.53
C ILE A 132 -7.24 -13.25 8.12
N LEU A 133 -6.08 -13.92 8.05
CA LEU A 133 -5.44 -14.24 6.77
C LEU A 133 -6.11 -15.42 6.08
N GLU A 134 -6.63 -16.40 6.80
CA GLU A 134 -7.43 -17.51 6.27
C GLU A 134 -8.71 -17.00 5.61
N GLU A 135 -9.47 -16.13 6.28
CA GLU A 135 -10.66 -15.49 5.69
C GLU A 135 -10.33 -14.67 4.44
N LEU A 136 -9.21 -13.94 4.46
CA LEU A 136 -8.76 -13.19 3.29
C LEU A 136 -8.32 -14.12 2.15
N ALA A 137 -7.65 -15.23 2.47
CA ALA A 137 -7.20 -16.21 1.49
C ALA A 137 -8.38 -16.89 0.79
N ASP A 138 -9.41 -17.28 1.54
CA ASP A 138 -10.63 -17.85 0.99
C ASP A 138 -11.34 -16.89 0.02
N PHE A 139 -11.38 -15.61 0.38
CA PHE A 139 -11.94 -14.55 -0.49
C PHE A 139 -11.12 -14.34 -1.76
N PHE A 140 -9.77 -14.38 -1.65
CA PHE A 140 -8.87 -14.06 -2.76
C PHE A 140 -8.64 -15.23 -3.73
N SER A 141 -8.76 -16.47 -3.25
CA SER A 141 -8.45 -17.68 -4.04
C SER A 141 -9.14 -17.72 -5.42
N PRO A 142 -10.45 -17.43 -5.55
CA PRO A 142 -11.10 -17.40 -6.86
C PRO A 142 -10.54 -16.37 -7.84
N MET A 143 -10.03 -15.24 -7.33
CA MET A 143 -9.40 -14.20 -8.15
C MET A 143 -8.04 -14.65 -8.67
N ALA A 144 -7.24 -15.32 -7.84
CA ALA A 144 -5.96 -15.89 -8.24
C ALA A 144 -6.14 -16.98 -9.30
N ASP A 145 -7.13 -17.87 -9.11
CA ASP A 145 -7.46 -18.94 -10.06
C ASP A 145 -7.91 -18.34 -11.41
N GLY A 146 -8.74 -17.29 -11.38
CA GLY A 146 -9.20 -16.60 -12.59
C GLY A 146 -8.09 -15.90 -13.37
N ALA A 147 -6.98 -15.57 -12.71
CA ALA A 147 -5.78 -14.96 -13.30
C ALA A 147 -4.66 -15.96 -13.63
N ASP A 148 -4.90 -17.26 -13.47
CA ASP A 148 -3.90 -18.33 -13.65
C ASP A 148 -2.65 -18.15 -12.78
N VAL A 149 -2.84 -17.68 -11.53
CA VAL A 149 -1.79 -17.48 -10.52
C VAL A 149 -1.93 -18.54 -9.44
N ARG A 150 -0.85 -19.29 -9.20
CA ARG A 150 -0.79 -20.26 -8.11
C ARG A 150 -0.72 -19.54 -6.77
N PHE A 151 -1.81 -19.57 -6.02
CA PHE A 151 -1.86 -18.99 -4.68
C PHE A 151 -1.49 -20.01 -3.60
N ARG A 152 -0.58 -19.65 -2.69
CA ARG A 152 -0.13 -20.48 -1.57
C ARG A 152 -0.23 -19.73 -0.26
N VAL A 153 -0.68 -20.44 0.79
CA VAL A 153 -0.79 -19.90 2.14
C VAL A 153 0.10 -20.72 3.08
N GLU A 154 1.02 -20.06 3.77
CA GLU A 154 2.04 -20.66 4.64
C GLU A 154 2.01 -19.93 5.99
N LEU A 155 1.06 -20.29 6.87
CA LEU A 155 0.88 -19.63 8.16
C LEU A 155 1.67 -20.32 9.26
N ASP A 156 2.27 -19.51 10.15
CA ASP A 156 2.97 -19.99 11.34
C ASP A 156 1.97 -20.69 12.29
N GLN A 157 2.35 -21.86 12.81
CA GLN A 157 1.50 -22.67 13.69
C GLN A 157 1.15 -21.97 15.01
N ALA A 158 1.95 -21.02 15.46
CA ALA A 158 1.74 -20.35 16.74
C ALA A 158 0.50 -19.44 16.77
N ASN A 159 0.01 -18.96 15.58
CA ASN A 159 -1.18 -18.13 15.44
C ASN A 159 -1.31 -17.05 16.54
N PRO A 160 -0.36 -16.12 16.68
CA PRO A 160 -0.36 -15.15 17.76
C PRO A 160 -1.54 -14.20 17.67
N ALA A 161 -2.05 -13.79 18.82
CA ALA A 161 -2.95 -12.65 18.90
C ALA A 161 -2.14 -11.36 18.75
N VAL A 162 -2.63 -10.46 17.90
CA VAL A 162 -2.01 -9.17 17.62
C VAL A 162 -3.06 -8.07 17.79
N PRO A 163 -2.73 -6.93 18.42
CA PRO A 163 -3.67 -5.82 18.59
C PRO A 163 -3.90 -5.11 17.23
N VAL A 164 -4.98 -5.47 16.55
CA VAL A 164 -5.30 -4.95 15.21
C VAL A 164 -6.80 -4.69 15.03
N ASP A 165 -7.11 -3.84 14.08
CA ASP A 165 -8.41 -3.75 13.43
C ASP A 165 -8.43 -4.72 12.25
N ALA A 166 -9.21 -5.80 12.35
CA ALA A 166 -9.19 -6.90 11.39
C ALA A 166 -9.61 -6.45 9.98
N ASP A 167 -10.61 -5.58 9.86
CA ASP A 167 -11.15 -5.15 8.57
C ASP A 167 -10.14 -4.26 7.83
N HIS A 168 -9.55 -3.29 8.53
CA HIS A 168 -8.53 -2.44 7.94
C HIS A 168 -7.25 -3.23 7.62
N LEU A 169 -6.88 -4.21 8.45
CA LEU A 169 -5.72 -5.06 8.15
C LEU A 169 -5.95 -5.92 6.91
N LYS A 170 -7.12 -6.57 6.78
CA LYS A 170 -7.52 -7.31 5.57
C LYS A 170 -7.41 -6.42 4.33
N GLN A 171 -7.89 -5.19 4.42
CA GLN A 171 -7.82 -4.22 3.34
C GLN A 171 -6.37 -3.88 2.94
N ALA A 172 -5.49 -3.63 3.93
CA ALA A 172 -4.08 -3.38 3.63
C ALA A 172 -3.42 -4.55 2.91
N ILE A 173 -3.64 -5.77 3.39
CA ILE A 173 -3.06 -6.98 2.81
C ILE A 173 -3.67 -7.25 1.42
N LEU A 174 -4.98 -7.08 1.25
CA LEU A 174 -5.66 -7.20 -0.05
C LEU A 174 -5.07 -6.25 -1.09
N ASN A 175 -4.80 -5.00 -0.72
CA ASN A 175 -4.14 -4.03 -1.61
C ASN A 175 -2.74 -4.50 -2.07
N LEU A 176 -1.97 -5.15 -1.18
CA LEU A 176 -0.68 -5.75 -1.54
C LEU A 176 -0.86 -6.96 -2.47
N MET A 177 -1.82 -7.86 -2.17
CA MET A 177 -2.11 -9.05 -2.97
C MET A 177 -2.62 -8.69 -4.37
N LEU A 178 -3.53 -7.72 -4.49
CA LEU A 178 -4.00 -7.21 -5.78
C LEU A 178 -2.87 -6.54 -6.57
N ASN A 179 -1.97 -5.84 -5.88
CA ASN A 179 -0.79 -5.28 -6.54
C ASN A 179 0.13 -6.36 -7.11
N ALA A 180 0.34 -7.46 -6.38
CA ALA A 180 1.10 -8.62 -6.82
C ALA A 180 0.42 -9.33 -8.01
N LEU A 181 -0.89 -9.57 -7.93
CA LEU A 181 -1.68 -10.18 -9.01
C LEU A 181 -1.53 -9.39 -10.33
N HIS A 182 -1.79 -8.09 -10.28
CA HIS A 182 -1.65 -7.22 -11.46
C HIS A 182 -0.20 -7.11 -11.97
N ALA A 183 0.82 -7.24 -11.11
CA ALA A 183 2.21 -7.23 -11.56
C ALA A 183 2.54 -8.48 -12.39
N MET A 184 1.85 -9.60 -12.12
CA MET A 184 2.03 -10.88 -12.81
C MET A 184 1.21 -11.00 -14.10
N GLU A 185 0.14 -10.22 -14.30
CA GLU A 185 -0.71 -10.28 -15.50
C GLU A 185 0.05 -10.14 -16.83
N ASN A 186 1.16 -9.40 -16.83
CA ASN A 186 1.99 -9.17 -18.01
C ASN A 186 3.33 -9.90 -17.93
N SER A 187 3.43 -10.91 -17.07
CA SER A 187 4.65 -11.73 -16.94
C SER A 187 4.79 -12.69 -18.12
N ASP A 188 5.99 -13.19 -18.31
CA ASP A 188 6.31 -14.18 -19.36
C ASP A 188 5.43 -15.44 -19.17
N PRO A 189 4.56 -15.81 -20.14
CA PRO A 189 3.68 -16.97 -20.02
C PRO A 189 4.41 -18.30 -19.81
N SER A 190 5.72 -18.35 -20.08
CA SER A 190 6.55 -19.54 -19.87
C SER A 190 6.95 -19.75 -18.41
N LYS A 191 6.76 -18.74 -17.54
CA LYS A 191 7.10 -18.80 -16.13
C LYS A 191 5.85 -18.97 -15.28
N PRO A 192 5.84 -19.88 -14.29
CA PRO A 192 4.72 -20.00 -13.38
C PRO A 192 4.60 -18.73 -12.53
N CYS A 193 3.41 -18.12 -12.53
CA CYS A 193 3.06 -17.04 -11.63
C CYS A 193 2.66 -17.61 -10.27
N GLU A 194 3.33 -17.20 -9.22
CA GLU A 194 3.04 -17.67 -7.86
C GLU A 194 2.91 -16.47 -6.92
N LEU A 195 1.86 -16.49 -6.08
CA LEU A 195 1.63 -15.58 -4.98
C LEU A 195 1.64 -16.37 -3.68
N ILE A 196 2.47 -15.95 -2.73
CA ILE A 196 2.59 -16.63 -1.43
C ILE A 196 2.21 -15.64 -0.33
N LEU A 197 1.24 -16.02 0.51
CA LEU A 197 0.90 -15.34 1.75
C LEU A 197 1.49 -16.15 2.91
N ARG A 198 2.47 -15.55 3.64
CA ARG A 198 3.19 -16.24 4.71
C ARG A 198 3.19 -15.41 5.97
N THR A 199 3.12 -16.08 7.14
CA THR A 199 3.38 -15.46 8.43
C THR A 199 4.60 -16.05 9.11
N GLU A 200 5.32 -15.23 9.86
CA GLU A 200 6.41 -15.66 10.74
C GLU A 200 6.47 -14.81 12.01
N HIS A 201 6.94 -15.44 13.10
CA HIS A 201 7.32 -14.72 14.31
C HIS A 201 8.72 -14.14 14.13
N ALA A 202 8.88 -12.90 14.58
CA ALA A 202 10.16 -12.20 14.56
C ALA A 202 10.32 -11.36 15.82
N VAL A 203 11.48 -10.76 15.97
CA VAL A 203 11.76 -9.72 16.95
C VAL A 203 12.28 -8.49 16.21
N ASP A 204 11.98 -7.32 16.72
CA ASP A 204 12.51 -6.08 16.18
C ASP A 204 13.97 -5.85 16.60
N ALA A 205 14.57 -4.71 16.21
CA ALA A 205 15.95 -4.36 16.57
C ALA A 205 16.15 -4.11 18.08
N GLN A 206 15.07 -3.94 18.83
CA GLN A 206 15.03 -3.75 20.28
C GLN A 206 14.81 -5.06 21.03
N GLY A 207 14.49 -6.17 20.32
CA GLY A 207 14.18 -7.48 20.87
C GLY A 207 12.70 -7.66 21.23
N GLU A 208 11.82 -6.74 20.82
CA GLU A 208 10.39 -6.83 21.05
C GLU A 208 9.72 -7.78 20.04
N PRO A 209 8.75 -8.60 20.49
CA PRO A 209 8.10 -9.58 19.63
C PRO A 209 7.19 -8.90 18.58
N MET A 210 7.27 -9.39 17.35
CA MET A 210 6.47 -8.94 16.24
C MET A 210 6.00 -10.11 15.35
N VAL A 211 4.96 -9.87 14.59
CA VAL A 211 4.53 -10.74 13.50
C VAL A 211 4.92 -10.09 12.17
N ARG A 212 5.48 -10.88 11.28
CA ARG A 212 5.70 -10.51 9.89
C ARG A 212 4.71 -11.25 9.00
N ILE A 213 4.06 -10.51 8.11
CA ILE A 213 3.18 -11.05 7.09
C ILE A 213 3.82 -10.72 5.74
N HIS A 214 4.17 -11.75 5.00
CA HIS A 214 4.81 -11.66 3.69
C HIS A 214 3.76 -11.83 2.60
N VAL A 215 3.77 -10.94 1.62
CA VAL A 215 3.05 -11.04 0.36
C VAL A 215 4.11 -11.12 -0.74
N ILE A 216 4.39 -12.35 -1.21
CA ILE A 216 5.49 -12.64 -2.12
C ILE A 216 4.92 -12.95 -3.50
N ASP A 217 5.33 -12.23 -4.52
CA ASP A 217 5.03 -12.50 -5.92
C ASP A 217 6.27 -12.92 -6.72
N THR A 218 6.08 -13.67 -7.79
CA THR A 218 7.11 -14.03 -8.76
C THR A 218 7.08 -13.16 -10.01
N GLY A 219 6.56 -11.96 -9.89
CA GLY A 219 6.43 -10.99 -10.98
C GLY A 219 7.76 -10.41 -11.49
N PRO A 220 7.71 -9.32 -12.24
CA PRO A 220 8.90 -8.72 -12.86
C PRO A 220 9.84 -8.05 -11.87
N GLY A 221 9.44 -7.89 -10.60
CA GLY A 221 10.17 -7.07 -9.63
C GLY A 221 10.01 -5.58 -9.89
N ILE A 222 10.67 -4.76 -9.06
CA ILE A 222 10.55 -3.30 -9.07
C ILE A 222 11.95 -2.70 -9.21
N ASP A 223 12.14 -1.82 -10.22
CA ASP A 223 13.38 -1.08 -10.40
C ASP A 223 13.57 0.03 -9.35
N GLU A 224 14.79 0.53 -9.20
CA GLU A 224 15.16 1.49 -8.14
C GLU A 224 14.43 2.84 -8.30
N GLU A 225 14.18 3.29 -9.53
CA GLU A 225 13.43 4.53 -9.77
C GLU A 225 11.97 4.38 -9.33
N THR A 226 11.33 3.30 -9.72
CA THR A 226 9.96 2.94 -9.31
C THR A 226 9.88 2.71 -7.81
N ARG A 227 10.84 1.99 -7.21
CA ARG A 227 10.92 1.73 -5.76
C ARG A 227 10.90 3.00 -4.93
N ALA A 228 11.60 4.05 -5.37
CA ALA A 228 11.61 5.34 -4.67
C ALA A 228 10.24 6.04 -4.66
N ARG A 229 9.33 5.67 -5.56
CA ARG A 229 8.07 6.38 -5.83
C ARG A 229 6.80 5.58 -5.56
N ILE A 230 6.86 4.25 -5.43
CA ILE A 230 5.65 3.38 -5.34
C ILE A 230 4.71 3.71 -4.17
N PHE A 231 5.21 4.36 -3.13
CA PHE A 231 4.40 4.81 -1.99
C PHE A 231 3.94 6.28 -2.10
N HIS A 232 4.22 6.95 -3.21
CA HIS A 232 3.69 8.30 -3.46
C HIS A 232 2.27 8.17 -4.01
N PRO A 233 1.30 8.91 -3.44
CA PRO A 233 -0.07 8.91 -3.96
C PRO A 233 -0.12 9.24 -5.45
N TYR A 234 -1.05 8.60 -6.17
CA TYR A 234 -1.26 8.74 -7.62
C TYR A 234 -0.08 8.27 -8.49
N PHE A 235 0.97 7.71 -7.92
CA PHE A 235 2.02 7.09 -8.70
C PHE A 235 1.60 5.67 -9.11
N THR A 236 1.56 5.42 -10.40
CA THR A 236 1.26 4.09 -10.98
C THR A 236 2.02 3.90 -12.28
N THR A 237 2.47 2.68 -12.52
CA THR A 237 3.02 2.23 -13.79
C THR A 237 1.98 1.46 -14.61
N LYS A 238 0.76 1.28 -14.06
CA LYS A 238 -0.31 0.46 -14.64
C LYS A 238 -1.31 1.32 -15.39
N SER A 239 -1.73 0.87 -16.56
CA SER A 239 -2.84 1.45 -17.29
C SER A 239 -4.14 1.30 -16.50
N GLY A 240 -4.72 2.40 -16.07
CA GLY A 240 -5.99 2.40 -15.31
C GLY A 240 -5.88 2.27 -13.80
N GLY A 241 -4.68 2.09 -13.25
CA GLY A 241 -4.48 2.08 -11.80
C GLY A 241 -4.61 3.48 -11.18
N THR A 242 -5.15 3.56 -9.96
CA THR A 242 -5.33 4.82 -9.22
C THR A 242 -4.05 5.31 -8.56
N GLY A 243 -3.11 4.40 -8.29
CA GLY A 243 -1.88 4.68 -7.54
C GLY A 243 -2.13 4.97 -6.05
N LEU A 244 -3.28 4.57 -5.51
CA LEU A 244 -3.65 4.80 -4.11
C LEU A 244 -3.55 3.54 -3.23
N GLY A 245 -3.61 2.33 -3.79
CA GLY A 245 -3.62 1.09 -3.02
C GLY A 245 -2.39 0.91 -2.12
N LEU A 246 -1.15 1.07 -2.63
CA LEU A 246 0.07 0.95 -1.82
C LEU A 246 0.21 2.07 -0.77
N PRO A 247 -0.05 3.35 -1.06
CA PRO A 247 -0.17 4.40 -0.04
C PRO A 247 -1.19 4.09 1.05
N THR A 248 -2.38 3.58 0.71
CA THR A 248 -3.44 3.19 1.65
C THR A 248 -2.98 2.04 2.55
N ALA A 249 -2.42 0.97 1.97
CA ALA A 249 -1.87 -0.14 2.74
C ALA A 249 -0.82 0.34 3.75
N ARG A 250 0.13 1.16 3.31
CA ARG A 250 1.16 1.74 4.19
C ARG A 250 0.56 2.59 5.31
N ARG A 251 -0.45 3.40 5.01
CA ARG A 251 -1.14 4.25 6.00
C ARG A 251 -1.85 3.41 7.06
N ILE A 252 -2.56 2.36 6.65
CA ILE A 252 -3.24 1.43 7.56
C ILE A 252 -2.22 0.73 8.47
N ILE A 253 -1.14 0.18 7.91
CA ILE A 253 -0.10 -0.50 8.68
C ILE A 253 0.56 0.45 9.69
N GLN A 254 0.85 1.69 9.30
CA GLN A 254 1.39 2.71 10.20
C GLN A 254 0.43 3.09 11.33
N ALA A 255 -0.88 3.13 11.06
CA ALA A 255 -1.89 3.37 12.08
C ALA A 255 -2.02 2.23 13.10
N HIS A 256 -1.63 1.00 12.73
CA HIS A 256 -1.45 -0.15 13.62
C HIS A 256 -0.07 -0.17 14.30
N HIS A 257 0.66 0.93 14.30
CA HIS A 257 2.02 1.04 14.83
C HIS A 257 3.04 0.10 14.16
N GLY A 258 2.67 -0.49 13.02
CA GLY A 258 3.52 -1.34 12.20
C GLY A 258 4.35 -0.56 11.18
N HIS A 259 5.12 -1.29 10.40
CA HIS A 259 5.81 -0.76 9.22
C HIS A 259 5.79 -1.76 8.07
N LEU A 260 5.98 -1.24 6.86
CA LEU A 260 6.00 -2.01 5.63
C LEU A 260 7.41 -2.00 5.06
N GLU A 261 8.01 -3.19 4.91
CA GLU A 261 9.29 -3.41 4.24
C GLU A 261 9.05 -3.85 2.79
N LEU A 262 10.06 -3.64 1.94
CA LEU A 262 10.02 -4.03 0.53
C LEU A 262 11.34 -4.67 0.15
N HIS A 263 11.27 -5.93 -0.25
CA HIS A 263 12.36 -6.68 -0.85
C HIS A 263 11.98 -7.02 -2.29
N THR A 264 12.79 -6.62 -3.25
CA THR A 264 12.49 -6.84 -4.66
C THR A 264 13.76 -7.01 -5.47
N GLU A 265 13.70 -7.90 -6.46
CA GLU A 265 14.78 -8.13 -7.42
C GLU A 265 14.17 -8.26 -8.82
N ILE A 266 14.74 -7.54 -9.79
CA ILE A 266 14.25 -7.56 -11.17
C ILE A 266 14.25 -8.98 -11.72
N ALA A 267 13.13 -9.36 -12.35
CA ALA A 267 12.85 -10.69 -12.91
C ALA A 267 12.80 -11.86 -11.91
N LYS A 268 12.79 -11.58 -10.59
CA LYS A 268 12.60 -12.60 -9.55
C LYS A 268 11.32 -12.40 -8.74
N GLY A 269 10.82 -11.17 -8.67
CA GLY A 269 9.57 -10.85 -7.97
C GLY A 269 9.74 -9.83 -6.85
N THR A 270 8.70 -9.74 -6.03
CA THR A 270 8.63 -8.76 -4.94
C THR A 270 8.09 -9.44 -3.68
N ASP A 271 8.65 -9.08 -2.52
CA ASP A 271 8.15 -9.45 -1.20
C ASP A 271 7.82 -8.16 -0.43
N PHE A 272 6.54 -7.92 -0.18
CA PHE A 272 6.07 -6.92 0.74
C PHE A 272 5.90 -7.54 2.12
N VAL A 273 6.61 -7.01 3.12
CA VAL A 273 6.59 -7.53 4.48
C VAL A 273 5.88 -6.54 5.40
N VAL A 274 4.71 -6.92 5.89
CA VAL A 274 3.96 -6.18 6.92
C VAL A 274 4.48 -6.60 8.28
N CYS A 275 5.07 -5.68 9.02
CA CYS A 275 5.60 -5.90 10.36
C CYS A 275 4.67 -5.27 11.39
N LEU A 276 4.09 -6.08 12.30
CA LEU A 276 3.14 -5.64 13.33
C LEU A 276 3.67 -5.99 14.74
N PRO A 277 3.67 -5.04 15.69
CA PRO A 277 4.04 -5.33 17.08
C PRO A 277 2.98 -6.24 17.73
N MET A 278 3.42 -7.20 18.55
CA MET A 278 2.51 -8.09 19.27
C MET A 278 2.00 -7.50 20.60
N ASN A 279 2.63 -6.44 21.11
CA ASN A 279 2.26 -5.79 22.35
C ASN A 279 1.87 -4.33 22.11
N GLU A 280 0.79 -3.85 22.73
CA GLU A 280 0.43 -2.42 22.68
C GLU A 280 1.51 -1.50 23.28
N THR A 281 2.32 -2.01 24.22
CA THR A 281 3.32 -1.23 24.97
C THR A 281 4.50 -0.76 24.10
N SER A 282 4.86 -1.48 23.05
CA SER A 282 5.93 -1.08 22.11
C SER A 282 5.54 0.09 21.19
N ALA A 283 4.25 0.38 21.10
CA ALA A 283 3.71 1.47 20.28
C ALA A 283 3.97 2.88 20.84
N SER A 284 4.25 3.02 22.14
CA SER A 284 4.36 4.32 22.83
C SER A 284 5.77 4.93 22.85
N GLU A 285 6.81 4.18 22.46
CA GLU A 285 8.22 4.64 22.54
C GLU A 285 8.89 5.04 21.22
N HIS A 286 8.14 5.09 20.10
CA HIS A 286 8.70 5.72 18.91
C HIS A 286 8.65 7.25 19.08
N PRO A 287 9.80 7.94 19.30
CA PRO A 287 9.82 9.39 19.51
C PRO A 287 9.25 10.07 18.24
N ARG A 288 8.24 10.89 18.49
CA ARG A 288 7.59 11.81 17.54
C ARG A 288 8.57 12.66 16.73
#